data_9554dcbbe4fb6c6f2e0eb6fa000f2418
#
_entry.id   9554dcbbe4fb6c6f2e0eb6fa000f2418
#
_cell.length_a   1.000
_cell.length_b   1.000
_cell.length_c   1.000
_cell.angle_alpha   90.00
_cell.angle_beta   90.00
_cell.angle_gamma   90.00
#
_symmetry.space_group_name_H-M   'P 1'
#
loop_
_entity.id
_entity.type
_entity.pdbx_description
1 polymer ?
#
loop_
_entity_poly.entity_id
_entity_poly.type
_entity_poly.pdbx_seq_one_letter_code
_entity_poly.pdbx_strand_id
1 'polypeptide(L)'
;MERAATLNRAAAPDRQPWYRGATRAQWRAFGSAYIGWMLDIMDLMLFAMVIREISVDLHFDKGVAGMIASLTLVSTAFGGLIFGYLADRIGRTRSLILSILCYSIGTALCGFSTSVWQLLAFRLLLGLGIGGEWSAGAALITETWPAKHRAKVMAWAQSSFAVGYAAAAVAAALVLPHFGWRWVFAVGLVPTLLAVWVRSHVEEPQIWREQRERLSLPQTLATLFGPYARNTIVGLAFTAAAMCGYWGLFTWIPTYLSTPVAQGGRGFDMLHSTTWIVVMQAGAAVGFICFGYLADRIGRRLAFLLFFLLSAVSVPLYVSIASPVLLLVFGPIVALFGTGFYSGFAPTFAEMFPTHVRATAQGFIYNTGRATSALAPAAVGLLSRNGSVATALGATAGFFLLAALIVFFFMRETRGQALV
;
A
#
# COMPACT_ATOMS: atom_id res chain seq x y z
N MET A 1 -1.01 54.79 -7.28
CA MET A 1 0.01 54.14 -6.45
C MET A 1 -0.52 53.12 -5.45
N GLU A 2 -1.79 53.16 -5.04
CA GLU A 2 -2.36 52.19 -4.07
C GLU A 2 -2.70 50.80 -4.64
N ARG A 3 -2.88 50.65 -5.96
CA ARG A 3 -3.15 49.32 -6.57
C ARG A 3 -1.90 48.41 -6.70
N ALA A 4 -0.68 48.94 -6.53
CA ALA A 4 0.55 48.17 -6.56
C ALA A 4 0.96 47.58 -5.20
N ALA A 5 0.40 48.11 -4.10
CA ALA A 5 0.70 47.68 -2.74
C ALA A 5 -0.07 46.42 -2.29
N THR A 6 -1.15 46.06 -3.01
CA THR A 6 -1.99 44.90 -2.67
C THR A 6 -1.54 43.58 -3.27
N LEU A 7 -0.59 43.60 -4.23
CA LEU A 7 -0.14 42.38 -4.91
C LEU A 7 1.08 41.69 -4.25
N ASN A 8 1.65 42.28 -3.21
CA ASN A 8 2.87 41.76 -2.57
C ASN A 8 2.70 41.32 -1.11
N ARG A 9 1.48 41.01 -0.68
CA ARG A 9 1.31 40.16 0.51
C ARG A 9 1.45 38.71 0.07
N ALA A 10 2.70 38.25 -0.11
CA ALA A 10 3.00 36.84 -0.01
C ALA A 10 2.39 36.36 1.30
N ALA A 11 1.33 35.58 1.22
CA ALA A 11 0.65 35.04 2.39
C ALA A 11 1.73 34.36 3.25
N ALA A 12 1.92 34.85 4.45
CA ALA A 12 2.85 34.23 5.40
C ALA A 12 2.53 32.74 5.45
N PRO A 13 3.53 31.85 5.45
CA PRO A 13 3.29 30.41 5.43
C PRO A 13 2.35 30.08 6.59
N ASP A 14 1.19 29.59 6.26
CA ASP A 14 0.16 29.19 7.21
C ASP A 14 0.76 28.16 8.16
N ARG A 15 1.25 28.62 9.32
CA ARG A 15 1.96 27.82 10.33
C ARG A 15 1.02 26.92 11.13
N GLN A 16 -0.28 26.91 10.78
CA GLN A 16 -1.21 26.06 11.50
C GLN A 16 -0.95 24.58 11.16
N PRO A 17 -0.97 23.70 12.17
CA PRO A 17 -0.89 22.27 11.96
C PRO A 17 -2.03 21.79 11.02
N TRP A 18 -1.75 20.84 10.13
CA TRP A 18 -2.69 20.35 9.12
C TRP A 18 -4.01 19.85 9.68
N TYR A 19 -4.03 19.41 10.94
CA TYR A 19 -5.20 18.92 11.65
C TYR A 19 -6.06 20.02 12.28
N ARG A 20 -5.52 21.24 12.46
CA ARG A 20 -6.29 22.39 12.96
C ARG A 20 -7.09 23.01 11.84
N GLY A 21 -8.39 23.16 12.07
CA GLY A 21 -9.32 23.67 11.07
C GLY A 21 -9.84 22.62 10.09
N ALA A 22 -9.47 21.35 10.25
CA ALA A 22 -10.06 20.26 9.46
C ALA A 22 -11.54 20.07 9.80
N THR A 23 -12.38 19.95 8.78
CA THR A 23 -13.82 19.78 8.90
C THR A 23 -14.19 18.36 9.38
N ARG A 24 -15.41 18.20 9.87
CA ARG A 24 -15.94 16.88 10.23
C ARG A 24 -15.94 15.92 9.03
N ALA A 25 -16.22 16.42 7.83
CA ALA A 25 -16.20 15.62 6.60
C ALA A 25 -14.77 15.08 6.30
N GLN A 26 -13.75 15.93 6.45
CA GLN A 26 -12.35 15.55 6.28
C GLN A 26 -11.93 14.47 7.27
N TRP A 27 -12.26 14.61 8.57
CA TRP A 27 -11.96 13.61 9.58
C TRP A 27 -12.70 12.28 9.35
N ARG A 28 -13.94 12.33 8.89
CA ARG A 28 -14.71 11.12 8.54
C ARG A 28 -14.12 10.40 7.32
N ALA A 29 -13.73 11.14 6.29
CA ALA A 29 -13.04 10.59 5.13
C ALA A 29 -11.68 9.96 5.52
N PHE A 30 -10.88 10.64 6.35
CA PHE A 30 -9.64 10.11 6.87
C PHE A 30 -9.86 8.85 7.71
N GLY A 31 -10.78 8.90 8.68
CA GLY A 31 -11.06 7.78 9.57
C GLY A 31 -11.56 6.54 8.83
N SER A 32 -12.42 6.72 7.80
CA SER A 32 -12.90 5.61 6.99
C SER A 32 -11.78 4.90 6.24
N ALA A 33 -10.88 5.64 5.62
CA ALA A 33 -9.75 5.06 4.90
C ALA A 33 -8.68 4.51 5.86
N TYR A 34 -8.41 5.17 6.98
CA TYR A 34 -7.47 4.69 7.99
C TYR A 34 -7.88 3.34 8.58
N ILE A 35 -9.14 3.26 9.05
CA ILE A 35 -9.66 2.03 9.65
C ILE A 35 -9.81 0.95 8.58
N GLY A 36 -10.27 1.31 7.38
CA GLY A 36 -10.41 0.39 6.27
C GLY A 36 -9.08 -0.25 5.92
N TRP A 37 -8.05 0.52 5.63
CA TRP A 37 -6.71 -0.01 5.29
C TRP A 37 -6.05 -0.78 6.44
N MET A 38 -6.33 -0.40 7.70
CA MET A 38 -5.92 -1.18 8.87
C MET A 38 -6.53 -2.58 8.83
N LEU A 39 -7.85 -2.67 8.58
CA LEU A 39 -8.59 -3.93 8.52
C LEU A 39 -8.20 -4.76 7.29
N ASP A 40 -7.95 -4.11 6.17
CA ASP A 40 -7.49 -4.72 4.92
C ASP A 40 -6.15 -5.46 5.11
N ILE A 41 -5.17 -4.79 5.72
CA ILE A 41 -3.88 -5.42 6.05
C ILE A 41 -4.04 -6.48 7.12
N MET A 42 -4.91 -6.28 8.09
CA MET A 42 -5.21 -7.31 9.08
C MET A 42 -5.70 -8.58 8.39
N ASP A 43 -6.69 -8.49 7.50
CA ASP A 43 -7.25 -9.63 6.79
C ASP A 43 -6.22 -10.35 5.89
N LEU A 44 -5.37 -9.58 5.22
CA LEU A 44 -4.29 -10.14 4.42
C LEU A 44 -3.30 -10.94 5.27
N MET A 45 -2.94 -10.39 6.44
CA MET A 45 -1.97 -11.00 7.35
C MET A 45 -2.53 -12.17 8.15
N LEU A 46 -3.84 -12.19 8.46
CA LEU A 46 -4.47 -13.33 9.12
C LEU A 46 -4.19 -14.64 8.37
N PHE A 47 -4.29 -14.64 7.04
CA PHE A 47 -3.98 -15.83 6.24
C PHE A 47 -2.52 -16.28 6.41
N ALA A 48 -1.57 -15.35 6.37
CA ALA A 48 -0.16 -15.67 6.52
C ALA A 48 0.15 -16.30 7.89
N MET A 49 -0.59 -15.89 8.92
CA MET A 49 -0.41 -16.37 10.28
C MET A 49 -1.00 -17.77 10.54
N VAL A 50 -2.04 -18.14 9.78
CA VAL A 50 -2.75 -19.42 9.98
C VAL A 50 -2.54 -20.40 8.81
N ILE A 51 -1.67 -20.07 7.87
CA ILE A 51 -1.46 -20.84 6.63
C ILE A 51 -1.00 -22.28 6.90
N ARG A 52 -0.23 -22.49 7.97
CA ARG A 52 0.25 -23.82 8.37
C ARG A 52 -0.90 -24.72 8.78
N GLU A 53 -1.78 -24.21 9.63
CA GLU A 53 -2.95 -24.92 10.13
C GLU A 53 -3.93 -25.23 9.00
N ILE A 54 -4.14 -24.28 8.09
CA ILE A 54 -4.97 -24.49 6.90
C ILE A 54 -4.36 -25.56 5.99
N SER A 55 -3.05 -25.51 5.76
CA SER A 55 -2.38 -26.46 4.87
C SER A 55 -2.43 -27.90 5.37
N VAL A 56 -2.40 -28.08 6.69
CA VAL A 56 -2.58 -29.39 7.33
C VAL A 56 -4.03 -29.87 7.20
N ASP A 57 -5.00 -29.02 7.48
CA ASP A 57 -6.42 -29.36 7.50
C ASP A 57 -6.98 -29.62 6.08
N LEU A 58 -6.59 -28.83 5.10
CA LEU A 58 -7.02 -28.96 3.70
C LEU A 58 -6.05 -29.77 2.82
N HIS A 59 -5.02 -30.39 3.41
CA HIS A 59 -4.07 -31.31 2.77
C HIS A 59 -3.38 -30.73 1.52
N PHE A 60 -2.78 -29.55 1.60
CA PHE A 60 -2.00 -28.96 0.52
C PHE A 60 -0.59 -28.55 0.96
N ASP A 61 0.31 -28.45 -0.01
CA ASP A 61 1.70 -28.12 0.22
C ASP A 61 1.99 -26.61 0.22
N LYS A 62 3.24 -26.25 0.53
CA LYS A 62 3.69 -24.84 0.55
C LYS A 62 3.64 -24.19 -0.83
N GLY A 63 3.75 -24.96 -1.91
CA GLY A 63 3.66 -24.45 -3.29
C GLY A 63 2.24 -23.94 -3.60
N VAL A 64 1.23 -24.74 -3.23
CA VAL A 64 -0.18 -24.36 -3.35
C VAL A 64 -0.49 -23.15 -2.45
N ALA A 65 0.03 -23.11 -1.23
CA ALA A 65 -0.10 -21.95 -0.34
C ALA A 65 0.43 -20.67 -0.99
N GLY A 66 1.62 -20.72 -1.58
CA GLY A 66 2.21 -19.60 -2.31
C GLY A 66 1.40 -19.20 -3.54
N MET A 67 0.85 -20.18 -4.28
CA MET A 67 -0.02 -19.92 -5.42
C MET A 67 -1.31 -19.18 -5.01
N ILE A 68 -1.96 -19.60 -3.92
CA ILE A 68 -3.16 -18.92 -3.39
C ILE A 68 -2.82 -17.47 -3.02
N ALA A 69 -1.70 -17.24 -2.32
CA ALA A 69 -1.26 -15.89 -1.95
C ALA A 69 -1.00 -15.03 -3.20
N SER A 70 -0.29 -15.56 -4.19
CA SER A 70 0.02 -14.86 -5.45
C SER A 70 -1.23 -14.51 -6.24
N LEU A 71 -2.16 -15.47 -6.42
CA LEU A 71 -3.41 -15.25 -7.13
C LEU A 71 -4.31 -14.25 -6.40
N THR A 72 -4.29 -14.23 -5.06
CA THR A 72 -4.96 -13.19 -4.28
C THR A 72 -4.42 -11.80 -4.63
N LEU A 73 -3.09 -11.62 -4.71
CA LEU A 73 -2.49 -10.36 -5.11
C LEU A 73 -2.81 -9.98 -6.56
N VAL A 74 -2.83 -10.96 -7.47
CA VAL A 74 -3.25 -10.70 -8.87
C VAL A 74 -4.70 -10.23 -8.92
N SER A 75 -5.60 -10.82 -8.12
CA SER A 75 -7.01 -10.40 -8.08
C SER A 75 -7.19 -8.97 -7.58
N THR A 76 -6.25 -8.44 -6.75
CA THR A 76 -6.29 -7.02 -6.35
C THR A 76 -6.14 -6.06 -7.54
N ALA A 77 -5.43 -6.44 -8.60
CA ALA A 77 -5.31 -5.61 -9.80
C ALA A 77 -6.65 -5.44 -10.52
N PHE A 78 -7.40 -6.54 -10.66
CA PHE A 78 -8.76 -6.48 -11.19
C PHE A 78 -9.70 -5.70 -10.27
N GLY A 79 -9.59 -5.91 -8.96
CA GLY A 79 -10.33 -5.16 -7.96
C GLY A 79 -10.08 -3.65 -8.05
N GLY A 80 -8.82 -3.25 -8.16
CA GLY A 80 -8.43 -1.84 -8.33
C GLY A 80 -9.03 -1.19 -9.57
N LEU A 81 -9.08 -1.92 -10.70
CA LEU A 81 -9.72 -1.45 -11.92
C LEU A 81 -11.25 -1.36 -11.78
N ILE A 82 -11.88 -2.43 -11.31
CA ILE A 82 -13.35 -2.53 -11.20
C ILE A 82 -13.90 -1.50 -10.22
N PHE A 83 -13.41 -1.51 -8.98
CA PHE A 83 -13.90 -0.61 -7.95
C PHE A 83 -13.42 0.83 -8.13
N GLY A 84 -12.25 1.03 -8.77
CA GLY A 84 -11.83 2.36 -9.20
C GLY A 84 -12.78 2.96 -10.22
N TYR A 85 -13.17 2.17 -11.23
CA TYR A 85 -14.18 2.55 -12.19
C TYR A 85 -15.56 2.81 -11.53
N LEU A 86 -15.98 1.93 -10.62
CA LEU A 86 -17.19 2.14 -9.85
C LEU A 86 -17.12 3.42 -9.03
N ALA A 87 -15.97 3.72 -8.40
CA ALA A 87 -15.78 4.94 -7.63
C ALA A 87 -15.91 6.19 -8.50
N ASP A 88 -15.41 6.18 -9.72
CA ASP A 88 -15.59 7.30 -10.65
C ASP A 88 -17.05 7.44 -11.11
N ARG A 89 -17.78 6.34 -11.26
CA ARG A 89 -19.14 6.33 -11.82
C ARG A 89 -20.25 6.52 -10.80
N ILE A 90 -20.23 5.78 -9.68
CA ILE A 90 -21.31 5.76 -8.69
C ILE A 90 -20.98 6.49 -7.39
N GLY A 91 -19.72 6.90 -7.19
CA GLY A 91 -19.23 7.62 -6.04
C GLY A 91 -18.14 6.90 -5.26
N ARG A 92 -17.28 7.69 -4.61
CA ARG A 92 -16.13 7.17 -3.84
C ARG A 92 -16.60 6.39 -2.63
N THR A 93 -17.55 6.96 -1.88
CA THR A 93 -18.10 6.35 -0.66
C THR A 93 -18.87 5.07 -0.96
N ARG A 94 -19.68 5.06 -2.02
CA ARG A 94 -20.45 3.86 -2.42
C ARG A 94 -19.52 2.73 -2.87
N SER A 95 -18.52 3.05 -3.68
CA SER A 95 -17.53 2.07 -4.11
C SER A 95 -16.72 1.52 -2.94
N LEU A 96 -16.34 2.38 -1.99
CA LEU A 96 -15.66 1.99 -0.75
C LEU A 96 -16.50 0.99 0.06
N ILE A 97 -17.78 1.26 0.25
CA ILE A 97 -18.71 0.36 0.96
C ILE A 97 -18.78 -1.01 0.27
N LEU A 98 -18.95 -1.03 -1.06
CA LEU A 98 -19.03 -2.26 -1.82
C LEU A 98 -17.72 -3.07 -1.75
N SER A 99 -16.57 -2.40 -1.80
CA SER A 99 -15.26 -3.07 -1.68
C SER A 99 -15.07 -3.66 -0.29
N ILE A 100 -15.42 -2.93 0.78
CA ILE A 100 -15.36 -3.42 2.16
C ILE A 100 -16.25 -4.66 2.33
N LEU A 101 -17.48 -4.63 1.84
CA LEU A 101 -18.37 -5.78 1.89
C LEU A 101 -17.82 -6.97 1.10
N CYS A 102 -17.24 -6.71 -0.08
CA CYS A 102 -16.67 -7.75 -0.93
C CYS A 102 -15.53 -8.49 -0.21
N TYR A 103 -14.54 -7.78 0.35
CA TYR A 103 -13.44 -8.46 1.03
C TYR A 103 -13.86 -9.06 2.38
N SER A 104 -14.73 -8.40 3.14
CA SER A 104 -15.22 -8.93 4.42
C SER A 104 -15.97 -10.26 4.25
N ILE A 105 -16.84 -10.33 3.23
CA ILE A 105 -17.53 -11.57 2.87
C ILE A 105 -16.51 -12.63 2.41
N GLY A 106 -15.56 -12.24 1.55
CA GLY A 106 -14.49 -13.12 1.09
C GLY A 106 -13.67 -13.69 2.24
N THR A 107 -13.30 -12.86 3.22
CA THR A 107 -12.56 -13.28 4.42
C THR A 107 -13.39 -14.26 5.26
N ALA A 108 -14.64 -13.92 5.57
CA ALA A 108 -15.51 -14.79 6.35
C ALA A 108 -15.73 -16.16 5.68
N LEU A 109 -15.96 -16.17 4.35
CA LEU A 109 -16.11 -17.39 3.58
C LEU A 109 -14.85 -18.28 3.60
N CYS A 110 -13.65 -17.71 3.71
CA CYS A 110 -12.43 -18.50 3.90
C CYS A 110 -12.51 -19.41 5.13
N GLY A 111 -13.16 -18.99 6.21
CA GLY A 111 -13.40 -19.81 7.41
C GLY A 111 -14.32 -21.02 7.20
N PHE A 112 -15.18 -20.97 6.18
CA PHE A 112 -16.09 -22.07 5.82
C PHE A 112 -15.53 -22.98 4.73
N SER A 113 -14.31 -22.74 4.23
CA SER A 113 -13.73 -23.57 3.17
C SER A 113 -13.46 -24.99 3.66
N THR A 114 -13.87 -25.97 2.84
CA THR A 114 -13.64 -27.41 3.03
C THR A 114 -12.72 -28.00 1.98
N SER A 115 -12.29 -27.18 1.00
CA SER A 115 -11.34 -27.56 -0.03
C SER A 115 -10.46 -26.39 -0.44
N VAL A 116 -9.31 -26.73 -1.02
CA VAL A 116 -8.34 -25.75 -1.56
C VAL A 116 -8.98 -24.84 -2.61
N TRP A 117 -9.84 -25.39 -3.48
CA TRP A 117 -10.50 -24.63 -4.54
C TRP A 117 -11.50 -23.62 -4.01
N GLN A 118 -12.25 -23.98 -2.95
CA GLN A 118 -13.14 -23.02 -2.26
C GLN A 118 -12.33 -21.92 -1.60
N LEU A 119 -11.26 -22.29 -0.88
CA LEU A 119 -10.36 -21.32 -0.27
C LEU A 119 -9.80 -20.36 -1.31
N LEU A 120 -9.32 -20.86 -2.45
CA LEU A 120 -8.82 -20.04 -3.56
C LEU A 120 -9.90 -19.09 -4.08
N ALA A 121 -11.11 -19.58 -4.35
CA ALA A 121 -12.22 -18.76 -4.85
C ALA A 121 -12.57 -17.61 -3.88
N PHE A 122 -12.61 -17.91 -2.58
CA PHE A 122 -12.89 -16.90 -1.56
C PHE A 122 -11.74 -15.91 -1.39
N ARG A 123 -10.49 -16.35 -1.54
CA ARG A 123 -9.31 -15.50 -1.55
C ARG A 123 -9.26 -14.58 -2.78
N LEU A 124 -9.72 -15.03 -3.94
CA LEU A 124 -9.87 -14.19 -5.13
C LEU A 124 -10.95 -13.12 -4.91
N LEU A 125 -12.09 -13.47 -4.31
CA LEU A 125 -13.13 -12.50 -3.95
C LEU A 125 -12.62 -11.45 -2.97
N LEU A 126 -11.92 -11.89 -1.93
CA LEU A 126 -11.23 -11.02 -0.96
C LEU A 126 -10.27 -10.06 -1.68
N GLY A 127 -9.40 -10.58 -2.54
CA GLY A 127 -8.44 -9.76 -3.27
C GLY A 127 -9.09 -8.70 -4.15
N LEU A 128 -10.22 -9.00 -4.81
CA LEU A 128 -11.00 -8.00 -5.55
C LEU A 128 -11.43 -6.85 -4.63
N GLY A 129 -11.96 -7.14 -3.44
CA GLY A 129 -12.37 -6.13 -2.47
C GLY A 129 -11.20 -5.26 -2.01
N ILE A 130 -10.08 -5.87 -1.61
CA ILE A 130 -8.85 -5.19 -1.17
C ILE A 130 -8.36 -4.17 -2.23
N GLY A 131 -8.31 -4.59 -3.50
CA GLY A 131 -7.91 -3.69 -4.59
C GLY A 131 -8.82 -2.47 -4.72
N GLY A 132 -10.12 -2.68 -4.49
CA GLY A 132 -11.14 -1.63 -4.57
C GLY A 132 -11.06 -0.63 -3.42
N GLU A 133 -10.81 -1.12 -2.22
CA GLU A 133 -10.77 -0.29 -1.03
C GLU A 133 -9.68 0.78 -1.10
N TRP A 134 -8.47 0.38 -1.47
CA TRP A 134 -7.38 1.35 -1.61
C TRP A 134 -7.72 2.43 -2.65
N SER A 135 -8.31 2.04 -3.79
CA SER A 135 -8.66 2.96 -4.89
C SER A 135 -9.67 4.02 -4.46
N ALA A 136 -10.77 3.58 -3.84
CA ALA A 136 -11.85 4.45 -3.40
C ALA A 136 -11.42 5.31 -2.20
N GLY A 137 -10.71 4.73 -1.22
CA GLY A 137 -10.20 5.43 -0.04
C GLY A 137 -9.16 6.49 -0.39
N ALA A 138 -8.24 6.18 -1.31
CA ALA A 138 -7.23 7.12 -1.78
C ALA A 138 -7.86 8.32 -2.49
N ALA A 139 -8.85 8.09 -3.38
CA ALA A 139 -9.59 9.16 -4.04
C ALA A 139 -10.38 9.99 -3.01
N LEU A 140 -11.06 9.34 -2.07
CA LEU A 140 -11.83 10.01 -1.02
C LEU A 140 -10.97 10.97 -0.20
N ILE A 141 -9.80 10.54 0.28
CA ILE A 141 -8.88 11.41 1.03
C ILE A 141 -8.36 12.54 0.14
N THR A 142 -7.85 12.21 -1.05
CA THR A 142 -7.16 13.18 -1.90
C THR A 142 -8.09 14.25 -2.46
N GLU A 143 -9.37 13.96 -2.63
CA GLU A 143 -10.40 14.89 -3.09
C GLU A 143 -11.04 15.71 -1.96
N THR A 144 -10.98 15.23 -0.72
CA THR A 144 -11.57 15.92 0.44
C THR A 144 -10.59 16.88 1.11
N TRP A 145 -9.28 16.59 1.07
CA TRP A 145 -8.25 17.38 1.73
C TRP A 145 -7.56 18.38 0.78
N PRO A 146 -7.20 19.60 1.30
CA PRO A 146 -6.52 20.61 0.50
C PRO A 146 -5.18 20.13 -0.06
N ALA A 147 -4.79 20.62 -1.24
CA ALA A 147 -3.55 20.25 -1.93
C ALA A 147 -2.30 20.37 -1.03
N LYS A 148 -2.22 21.43 -0.21
CA LYS A 148 -1.07 21.69 0.70
C LYS A 148 -0.89 20.66 1.81
N HIS A 149 -1.88 19.84 2.12
CA HIS A 149 -1.84 18.85 3.21
C HIS A 149 -2.06 17.41 2.75
N ARG A 150 -2.34 17.20 1.47
CA ARG A 150 -2.76 15.93 0.88
C ARG A 150 -1.74 14.81 1.13
N ALA A 151 -0.44 15.06 0.91
CA ALA A 151 0.59 14.07 1.16
C ALA A 151 0.79 13.75 2.64
N LYS A 152 0.67 14.76 3.52
CA LYS A 152 0.74 14.54 4.97
C LYS A 152 -0.40 13.68 5.48
N VAL A 153 -1.62 13.97 5.04
CA VAL A 153 -2.82 13.20 5.43
C VAL A 153 -2.70 11.76 4.94
N MET A 154 -2.26 11.57 3.68
CA MET A 154 -2.01 10.24 3.15
C MET A 154 -0.92 9.50 3.91
N ALA A 155 0.12 10.19 4.35
CA ALA A 155 1.19 9.60 5.15
C ALA A 155 0.68 9.06 6.49
N TRP A 156 -0.15 9.83 7.18
CA TRP A 156 -0.81 9.37 8.40
C TRP A 156 -1.79 8.23 8.13
N ALA A 157 -2.58 8.30 7.05
CA ALA A 157 -3.48 7.22 6.69
C ALA A 157 -2.72 5.93 6.39
N GLN A 158 -1.59 6.01 5.69
CA GLN A 158 -0.76 4.85 5.35
C GLN A 158 -0.11 4.19 6.58
N SER A 159 0.09 4.93 7.69
CA SER A 159 0.61 4.35 8.94
C SER A 159 -0.32 3.29 9.55
N SER A 160 -1.59 3.24 9.13
CA SER A 160 -2.56 2.20 9.50
C SER A 160 -2.10 0.77 9.16
N PHE A 161 -1.21 0.62 8.17
CA PHE A 161 -0.60 -0.66 7.80
C PHE A 161 0.09 -1.34 8.98
N ALA A 162 0.90 -0.59 9.76
CA ALA A 162 1.59 -1.12 10.92
C ALA A 162 0.61 -1.59 12.01
N VAL A 163 -0.47 -0.82 12.20
CA VAL A 163 -1.52 -1.14 13.18
C VAL A 163 -2.31 -2.38 12.75
N GLY A 164 -2.66 -2.49 11.46
CA GLY A 164 -3.36 -3.65 10.90
C GLY A 164 -2.55 -4.94 11.03
N TYR A 165 -1.23 -4.88 10.76
CA TYR A 165 -0.34 -6.02 10.96
C TYR A 165 -0.31 -6.47 12.43
N ALA A 166 -0.17 -5.53 13.37
CA ALA A 166 -0.20 -5.83 14.80
C ALA A 166 -1.56 -6.41 15.25
N ALA A 167 -2.66 -5.85 14.73
CA ALA A 167 -4.01 -6.35 15.02
C ALA A 167 -4.20 -7.79 14.52
N ALA A 168 -3.68 -8.14 13.35
CA ALA A 168 -3.71 -9.52 12.84
C ALA A 168 -2.95 -10.49 13.77
N ALA A 169 -1.75 -10.09 14.23
CA ALA A 169 -0.96 -10.90 15.15
C ALA A 169 -1.68 -11.16 16.48
N VAL A 170 -2.28 -10.12 17.05
CA VAL A 170 -3.06 -10.21 18.29
C VAL A 170 -4.30 -11.08 18.06
N ALA A 171 -5.05 -10.86 17.00
CA ALA A 171 -6.24 -11.67 16.68
C ALA A 171 -5.89 -13.15 16.50
N ALA A 172 -4.82 -13.45 15.74
CA ALA A 172 -4.37 -14.83 15.56
C ALA A 172 -3.92 -15.46 16.91
N ALA A 173 -3.13 -14.75 17.71
CA ALA A 173 -2.63 -15.25 19.00
C ALA A 173 -3.75 -15.55 20.00
N LEU A 174 -4.82 -14.76 19.99
CA LEU A 174 -5.95 -14.94 20.92
C LEU A 174 -6.96 -15.99 20.42
N VAL A 175 -7.19 -16.06 19.11
CA VAL A 175 -8.28 -16.89 18.56
C VAL A 175 -7.79 -18.29 18.18
N LEU A 176 -6.61 -18.38 17.52
CA LEU A 176 -6.10 -19.62 16.95
C LEU A 176 -5.96 -20.76 17.97
N PRO A 177 -5.37 -20.56 19.20
CA PRO A 177 -5.17 -21.64 20.15
C PRO A 177 -6.48 -22.20 20.76
N HIS A 178 -7.55 -21.40 20.81
CA HIS A 178 -8.79 -21.74 21.48
C HIS A 178 -9.90 -22.20 20.53
N PHE A 179 -9.93 -21.60 19.32
CA PHE A 179 -11.04 -21.78 18.39
C PHE A 179 -10.63 -22.33 17.02
N GLY A 180 -9.32 -22.40 16.75
CA GLY A 180 -8.78 -22.86 15.48
C GLY A 180 -8.83 -21.79 14.38
N TRP A 181 -8.25 -22.13 13.22
CA TRP A 181 -8.02 -21.18 12.11
C TRP A 181 -9.32 -20.65 11.49
N ARG A 182 -10.40 -21.42 11.48
CA ARG A 182 -11.69 -21.01 10.91
C ARG A 182 -12.26 -19.79 11.62
N TRP A 183 -12.18 -19.76 12.93
CA TRP A 183 -12.65 -18.62 13.74
C TRP A 183 -11.76 -17.39 13.62
N VAL A 184 -10.50 -17.56 13.24
CA VAL A 184 -9.63 -16.41 12.93
C VAL A 184 -10.20 -15.61 11.75
N PHE A 185 -10.75 -16.28 10.75
CA PHE A 185 -11.43 -15.61 9.64
C PHE A 185 -12.80 -14.99 10.00
N ALA A 186 -13.44 -15.43 11.07
CA ALA A 186 -14.66 -14.77 11.56
C ALA A 186 -14.40 -13.33 12.02
N VAL A 187 -13.16 -13.01 12.45
CA VAL A 187 -12.72 -11.64 12.73
C VAL A 187 -12.85 -10.76 11.49
N GLY A 188 -12.73 -11.32 10.29
CA GLY A 188 -12.95 -10.65 9.01
C GLY A 188 -14.37 -10.13 8.76
N LEU A 189 -15.34 -10.41 9.64
CA LEU A 189 -16.65 -9.76 9.62
C LEU A 189 -16.64 -8.36 10.28
N VAL A 190 -15.63 -8.04 11.09
CA VAL A 190 -15.52 -6.74 11.75
C VAL A 190 -15.54 -5.57 10.76
N PRO A 191 -14.87 -5.63 9.60
CA PRO A 191 -14.94 -4.58 8.59
C PRO A 191 -16.35 -4.28 8.08
N THR A 192 -17.28 -5.23 8.15
CA THR A 192 -18.68 -4.99 7.77
C THR A 192 -19.32 -3.88 8.60
N LEU A 193 -18.97 -3.79 9.89
CA LEU A 193 -19.42 -2.71 10.78
C LEU A 193 -18.90 -1.34 10.30
N LEU A 194 -17.66 -1.31 9.79
CA LEU A 194 -17.10 -0.10 9.18
C LEU A 194 -17.90 0.30 7.93
N ALA A 195 -18.28 -0.63 7.08
CA ALA A 195 -19.10 -0.33 5.90
C ALA A 195 -20.43 0.35 6.27
N VAL A 196 -21.09 -0.14 7.33
CA VAL A 196 -22.33 0.48 7.87
C VAL A 196 -22.06 1.89 8.39
N TRP A 197 -20.97 2.08 9.14
CA TRP A 197 -20.56 3.39 9.65
C TRP A 197 -20.25 4.38 8.52
N VAL A 198 -19.48 3.94 7.50
CA VAL A 198 -19.15 4.76 6.33
C VAL A 198 -20.41 5.21 5.61
N ARG A 199 -21.38 4.29 5.40
CA ARG A 199 -22.65 4.62 4.75
C ARG A 199 -23.42 5.74 5.44
N SER A 200 -23.39 5.79 6.77
CA SER A 200 -24.18 6.75 7.56
C SER A 200 -23.47 8.07 7.84
N HIS A 201 -22.12 8.12 7.73
CA HIS A 201 -21.36 9.26 8.20
C HIS A 201 -20.45 9.91 7.17
N VAL A 202 -20.09 9.21 6.09
CA VAL A 202 -19.16 9.72 5.08
C VAL A 202 -19.90 10.17 3.85
N GLU A 203 -19.70 11.43 3.50
CA GLU A 203 -20.30 12.03 2.32
C GLU A 203 -19.39 11.92 1.10
N GLU A 204 -19.99 11.94 -0.09
CA GLU A 204 -19.23 12.03 -1.34
C GLU A 204 -18.48 13.36 -1.43
N PRO A 205 -17.23 13.39 -1.93
CA PRO A 205 -16.47 14.62 -2.15
C PRO A 205 -17.21 15.60 -3.04
N GLN A 206 -17.13 16.89 -2.72
CA GLN A 206 -17.80 17.94 -3.49
C GLN A 206 -17.36 17.95 -4.95
N ILE A 207 -16.05 17.82 -5.20
CA ILE A 207 -15.47 17.78 -6.55
C ILE A 207 -16.06 16.65 -7.39
N TRP A 208 -16.38 15.50 -6.79
CA TRP A 208 -17.04 14.40 -7.48
C TRP A 208 -18.52 14.69 -7.74
N ARG A 209 -19.23 15.35 -6.78
CA ARG A 209 -20.65 15.71 -6.94
C ARG A 209 -20.85 16.71 -8.08
N GLU A 210 -19.91 17.62 -8.26
CA GLU A 210 -19.94 18.64 -9.31
C GLU A 210 -19.55 18.09 -10.68
N GLN A 211 -18.87 16.94 -10.71
CA GLN A 211 -18.44 16.25 -11.93
C GLN A 211 -19.66 15.71 -12.70
N ARG A 212 -19.89 16.25 -13.90
CA ARG A 212 -21.01 15.85 -14.77
C ARG A 212 -20.67 14.68 -15.69
N GLU A 213 -19.41 14.53 -16.03
CA GLU A 213 -18.95 13.50 -16.96
C GLU A 213 -18.91 12.12 -16.29
N ARG A 214 -19.55 11.13 -16.89
CA ARG A 214 -19.60 9.72 -16.45
C ARG A 214 -19.24 8.85 -17.63
N LEU A 215 -17.97 8.47 -17.71
CA LEU A 215 -17.46 7.65 -18.79
C LEU A 215 -17.88 6.19 -18.65
N SER A 216 -18.07 5.49 -19.78
CA SER A 216 -18.12 4.04 -19.81
C SER A 216 -16.71 3.44 -19.60
N LEU A 217 -16.64 2.15 -19.23
CA LEU A 217 -15.33 1.52 -19.02
C LEU A 217 -14.41 1.57 -20.25
N PRO A 218 -14.88 1.31 -21.48
CA PRO A 218 -14.04 1.49 -22.68
C PRO A 218 -13.54 2.93 -22.87
N GLN A 219 -14.40 3.93 -22.61
CA GLN A 219 -13.99 5.35 -22.70
C GLN A 219 -12.98 5.71 -21.61
N THR A 220 -13.15 5.20 -20.39
CA THR A 220 -12.19 5.38 -19.30
C THR A 220 -10.82 4.80 -19.68
N LEU A 221 -10.79 3.57 -20.19
CA LEU A 221 -9.54 2.95 -20.66
C LEU A 221 -8.94 3.71 -21.84
N ALA A 222 -9.76 4.14 -22.81
CA ALA A 222 -9.31 4.97 -23.90
C ALA A 222 -8.71 6.30 -23.42
N THR A 223 -9.25 6.89 -22.37
CA THR A 223 -8.72 8.12 -21.74
C THR A 223 -7.37 7.84 -21.07
N LEU A 224 -7.24 6.75 -20.31
CA LEU A 224 -6.01 6.40 -19.62
C LEU A 224 -4.87 6.05 -20.59
N PHE A 225 -5.16 5.33 -21.66
CA PHE A 225 -4.17 4.88 -22.65
C PHE A 225 -4.09 5.78 -23.91
N GLY A 226 -4.91 6.83 -23.99
CA GLY A 226 -4.86 7.88 -25.00
C GLY A 226 -4.22 9.15 -24.45
N PRO A 227 -4.98 10.19 -24.10
CA PRO A 227 -4.44 11.49 -23.69
C PRO A 227 -3.58 11.40 -22.42
N TYR A 228 -3.83 10.43 -21.51
CA TYR A 228 -3.08 10.22 -20.28
C TYR A 228 -2.13 9.02 -20.33
N ALA A 229 -1.88 8.44 -21.51
CA ALA A 229 -1.02 7.25 -21.67
C ALA A 229 0.37 7.41 -21.02
N ARG A 230 1.01 8.56 -21.23
CA ARG A 230 2.31 8.83 -20.62
C ARG A 230 2.24 8.78 -19.07
N ASN A 231 1.24 9.42 -18.47
CA ASN A 231 1.06 9.43 -17.02
C ASN A 231 0.76 8.02 -16.49
N THR A 232 -0.07 7.27 -17.20
CA THR A 232 -0.43 5.88 -16.86
C THR A 232 0.79 4.97 -16.93
N ILE A 233 1.56 5.01 -18.02
CA ILE A 233 2.74 4.16 -18.21
C ILE A 233 3.85 4.52 -17.21
N VAL A 234 4.15 5.81 -17.04
CA VAL A 234 5.16 6.25 -16.08
C VAL A 234 4.76 5.90 -14.65
N GLY A 235 3.48 6.16 -14.28
CA GLY A 235 2.94 5.79 -12.99
C GLY A 235 3.06 4.29 -12.72
N LEU A 236 2.64 3.46 -13.68
CA LEU A 236 2.71 2.01 -13.57
C LEU A 236 4.17 1.52 -13.46
N ALA A 237 5.06 2.03 -14.29
CA ALA A 237 6.45 1.58 -14.36
C ALA A 237 7.21 1.87 -13.05
N PHE A 238 7.15 3.10 -12.51
CA PHE A 238 7.86 3.38 -11.26
C PHE A 238 7.19 2.72 -10.05
N THR A 239 5.86 2.56 -10.06
CA THR A 239 5.15 1.84 -8.98
C THR A 239 5.52 0.37 -8.98
N ALA A 240 5.50 -0.29 -10.13
CA ALA A 240 5.90 -1.69 -10.26
C ALA A 240 7.35 -1.90 -9.82
N ALA A 241 8.28 -1.07 -10.29
CA ALA A 241 9.69 -1.13 -9.90
C ALA A 241 9.87 -0.94 -8.37
N ALA A 242 9.26 0.10 -7.79
CA ALA A 242 9.34 0.37 -6.37
C ALA A 242 8.75 -0.76 -5.50
N MET A 243 7.60 -1.30 -5.90
CA MET A 243 6.96 -2.42 -5.21
C MET A 243 7.73 -3.73 -5.38
N CYS A 244 8.37 -3.97 -6.53
CA CYS A 244 9.30 -5.10 -6.67
C CYS A 244 10.46 -4.99 -5.70
N GLY A 245 11.05 -3.81 -5.55
CA GLY A 245 12.09 -3.55 -4.55
C GLY A 245 11.60 -3.85 -3.13
N TYR A 246 10.44 -3.34 -2.76
CA TYR A 246 9.85 -3.55 -1.44
C TYR A 246 9.53 -5.02 -1.15
N TRP A 247 8.71 -5.67 -1.99
CA TRP A 247 8.29 -7.05 -1.75
C TRP A 247 9.44 -8.04 -1.91
N GLY A 248 10.37 -7.78 -2.84
CA GLY A 248 11.60 -8.57 -2.97
C GLY A 248 12.47 -8.50 -1.72
N LEU A 249 12.61 -7.33 -1.11
CA LEU A 249 13.41 -7.14 0.10
C LEU A 249 12.69 -7.68 1.35
N PHE A 250 11.52 -7.12 1.68
CA PHE A 250 10.89 -7.34 2.98
C PHE A 250 10.32 -8.75 3.16
N THR A 251 10.01 -9.46 2.09
CA THR A 251 9.62 -10.88 2.15
C THR A 251 10.77 -11.78 2.61
N TRP A 252 12.01 -11.43 2.25
CA TRP A 252 13.17 -12.27 2.53
C TRP A 252 13.99 -11.84 3.75
N ILE A 253 13.72 -10.68 4.34
CA ILE A 253 14.41 -10.24 5.58
C ILE A 253 14.32 -11.27 6.70
N PRO A 254 13.16 -11.89 7.03
CA PRO A 254 13.10 -12.92 8.06
C PRO A 254 14.01 -14.11 7.76
N THR A 255 14.00 -14.58 6.52
CA THR A 255 14.89 -15.66 6.05
C THR A 255 16.35 -15.26 6.13
N TYR A 256 16.71 -14.05 5.70
CA TYR A 256 18.08 -13.53 5.80
C TYR A 256 18.59 -13.49 7.25
N LEU A 257 17.75 -13.04 8.18
CA LEU A 257 18.12 -12.97 9.59
C LEU A 257 18.32 -14.37 10.21
N SER A 258 17.50 -15.36 9.84
CA SER A 258 17.53 -16.70 10.40
C SER A 258 18.50 -17.68 9.69
N THR A 259 18.83 -17.41 8.43
CA THR A 259 19.77 -18.28 7.66
C THR A 259 21.15 -18.25 8.29
N PRO A 260 21.86 -19.41 8.38
CA PRO A 260 23.23 -19.50 8.90
C PRO A 260 24.20 -18.56 8.19
N VAL A 261 25.19 -18.03 8.91
CA VAL A 261 26.20 -17.10 8.38
C VAL A 261 26.98 -17.74 7.21
N ALA A 262 27.24 -19.03 7.26
CA ALA A 262 27.93 -19.77 6.19
C ALA A 262 27.15 -19.75 4.85
N GLN A 263 25.85 -19.52 4.89
CA GLN A 263 24.95 -19.41 3.72
C GLN A 263 24.62 -17.95 3.39
N GLY A 264 25.32 -16.99 3.97
CA GLY A 264 25.14 -15.56 3.75
C GLY A 264 23.98 -14.93 4.50
N GLY A 265 23.45 -15.59 5.55
CA GLY A 265 22.49 -15.02 6.49
C GLY A 265 23.14 -14.42 7.74
N ARG A 266 22.39 -14.35 8.83
CA ARG A 266 22.84 -13.79 10.13
C ARG A 266 22.79 -14.79 11.28
N GLY A 267 22.13 -15.93 11.12
CA GLY A 267 22.06 -17.01 12.11
C GLY A 267 21.29 -16.68 13.37
N PHE A 268 20.35 -15.71 13.30
CA PHE A 268 19.53 -15.36 14.46
C PHE A 268 18.45 -16.39 14.71
N ASP A 269 18.12 -16.60 15.98
CA ASP A 269 16.97 -17.39 16.36
C ASP A 269 15.64 -16.65 16.02
N MET A 270 14.53 -17.34 16.21
CA MET A 270 13.21 -16.80 15.86
C MET A 270 12.85 -15.55 16.69
N LEU A 271 13.24 -15.53 17.98
CA LEU A 271 12.91 -14.40 18.88
C LEU A 271 13.67 -13.15 18.47
N HIS A 272 14.99 -13.27 18.23
CA HIS A 272 15.81 -12.17 17.74
C HIS A 272 15.32 -11.68 16.39
N SER A 273 15.06 -12.57 15.43
CA SER A 273 14.53 -12.20 14.09
C SER A 273 13.23 -11.42 14.20
N THR A 274 12.30 -11.84 15.04
CA THR A 274 11.03 -11.13 15.26
C THR A 274 11.26 -9.73 15.86
N THR A 275 12.15 -9.61 16.84
CA THR A 275 12.48 -8.31 17.45
C THR A 275 13.03 -7.34 16.41
N TRP A 276 13.96 -7.80 15.52
CA TRP A 276 14.49 -6.96 14.43
C TRP A 276 13.39 -6.48 13.49
N ILE A 277 12.47 -7.36 13.12
CA ILE A 277 11.33 -7.00 12.24
C ILE A 277 10.45 -5.93 12.90
N VAL A 278 10.12 -6.07 14.19
CA VAL A 278 9.32 -5.08 14.93
C VAL A 278 10.00 -3.71 14.96
N VAL A 279 11.31 -3.69 15.24
CA VAL A 279 12.10 -2.45 15.24
C VAL A 279 12.15 -1.81 13.84
N MET A 280 12.24 -2.63 12.77
CA MET A 280 12.15 -2.13 11.39
C MET A 280 10.79 -1.48 11.10
N GLN A 281 9.69 -2.03 11.62
CA GLN A 281 8.34 -1.45 11.42
C GLN A 281 8.19 -0.07 12.05
N ALA A 282 8.89 0.22 13.15
CA ALA A 282 8.96 1.58 13.68
C ALA A 282 9.62 2.55 12.67
N GLY A 283 10.70 2.11 12.00
CA GLY A 283 11.32 2.87 10.91
C GLY A 283 10.38 3.08 9.74
N ALA A 284 9.61 2.06 9.36
CA ALA A 284 8.60 2.16 8.31
C ALA A 284 7.52 3.22 8.62
N ALA A 285 6.98 3.22 9.86
CA ALA A 285 6.00 4.20 10.30
C ALA A 285 6.55 5.65 10.22
N VAL A 286 7.78 5.85 10.68
CA VAL A 286 8.48 7.14 10.55
C VAL A 286 8.67 7.49 9.07
N GLY A 287 9.02 6.51 8.23
CA GLY A 287 9.23 6.69 6.80
C GLY A 287 7.99 7.20 6.07
N PHE A 288 6.82 6.62 6.35
CA PHE A 288 5.54 7.09 5.80
C PHE A 288 5.32 8.58 6.13
N ILE A 289 5.47 8.95 7.41
CA ILE A 289 5.25 10.31 7.88
C ILE A 289 6.28 11.27 7.26
N CYS A 290 7.57 10.93 7.32
CA CYS A 290 8.66 11.74 6.77
C CYS A 290 8.46 12.00 5.28
N PHE A 291 8.10 10.98 4.49
CA PHE A 291 7.83 11.15 3.06
C PHE A 291 6.72 12.17 2.82
N GLY A 292 5.60 12.07 3.54
CA GLY A 292 4.45 12.97 3.35
C GLY A 292 4.80 14.44 3.63
N TYR A 293 5.52 14.71 4.71
CA TYR A 293 5.97 16.07 5.03
C TYR A 293 7.00 16.59 4.03
N LEU A 294 7.92 15.73 3.62
CA LEU A 294 8.95 16.07 2.64
C LEU A 294 8.32 16.35 1.28
N ALA A 295 7.43 15.48 0.79
CA ALA A 295 6.74 15.63 -0.48
C ALA A 295 5.91 16.92 -0.57
N ASP A 296 5.27 17.33 0.54
CA ASP A 296 4.56 18.63 0.60
C ASP A 296 5.52 19.82 0.62
N ARG A 297 6.78 19.64 1.08
CA ARG A 297 7.78 20.71 1.18
C ARG A 297 8.62 20.88 -0.07
N ILE A 298 9.16 19.79 -0.63
CA ILE A 298 10.13 19.82 -1.74
C ILE A 298 9.55 19.37 -3.08
N GLY A 299 8.32 18.85 -3.10
CA GLY A 299 7.67 18.29 -4.30
C GLY A 299 7.67 16.78 -4.33
N ARG A 300 6.75 16.22 -5.14
CA ARG A 300 6.54 14.76 -5.23
C ARG A 300 7.71 14.08 -5.90
N ARG A 301 8.16 14.62 -7.04
CA ARG A 301 9.26 14.08 -7.83
C ARG A 301 10.56 13.96 -7.03
N LEU A 302 10.96 15.04 -6.35
CA LEU A 302 12.20 15.04 -5.57
C LEU A 302 12.11 14.14 -4.33
N ALA A 303 10.94 14.07 -3.66
CA ALA A 303 10.74 13.17 -2.54
C ALA A 303 10.86 11.69 -2.95
N PHE A 304 10.26 11.28 -4.07
CA PHE A 304 10.43 9.93 -4.60
C PHE A 304 11.88 9.62 -4.95
N LEU A 305 12.56 10.54 -5.65
CA LEU A 305 13.97 10.36 -6.01
C LEU A 305 14.84 10.13 -4.78
N LEU A 306 14.69 10.95 -3.74
CA LEU A 306 15.46 10.81 -2.50
C LEU A 306 15.19 9.46 -1.83
N PHE A 307 13.93 9.06 -1.68
CA PHE A 307 13.60 7.81 -1.03
C PHE A 307 14.09 6.60 -1.83
N PHE A 308 13.94 6.59 -3.15
CA PHE A 308 14.41 5.50 -3.98
C PHE A 308 15.94 5.40 -4.02
N LEU A 309 16.65 6.53 -4.14
CA LEU A 309 18.12 6.52 -4.12
C LEU A 309 18.66 6.10 -2.75
N LEU A 310 18.05 6.60 -1.66
CA LEU A 310 18.46 6.21 -0.31
C LEU A 310 18.12 4.73 -0.02
N SER A 311 17.02 4.20 -0.58
CA SER A 311 16.74 2.75 -0.55
C SER A 311 17.79 1.97 -1.33
N ALA A 312 18.12 2.40 -2.55
CA ALA A 312 19.11 1.73 -3.40
C ALA A 312 20.50 1.69 -2.75
N VAL A 313 20.85 2.69 -1.94
CA VAL A 313 22.12 2.72 -1.18
C VAL A 313 22.01 1.95 0.13
N SER A 314 20.94 2.14 0.90
CA SER A 314 20.81 1.54 2.24
C SER A 314 20.65 0.03 2.21
N VAL A 315 20.04 -0.55 1.17
CA VAL A 315 19.86 -2.01 1.08
C VAL A 315 21.19 -2.77 0.96
N PRO A 316 22.09 -2.45 0.02
CA PRO A 316 23.41 -3.08 -0.03
C PRO A 316 24.24 -2.86 1.23
N LEU A 317 24.17 -1.67 1.82
CA LEU A 317 24.83 -1.39 3.09
C LEU A 317 24.31 -2.28 4.21
N TYR A 318 22.98 -2.46 4.31
CA TYR A 318 22.37 -3.32 5.32
C TYR A 318 22.87 -4.76 5.25
N VAL A 319 22.89 -5.33 4.06
CA VAL A 319 23.33 -6.73 3.90
C VAL A 319 24.85 -6.91 4.07
N SER A 320 25.64 -5.84 4.01
CA SER A 320 27.08 -5.87 4.28
C SER A 320 27.43 -5.75 5.77
N ILE A 321 26.50 -5.29 6.63
CA ILE A 321 26.73 -5.13 8.07
C ILE A 321 26.89 -6.52 8.73
N ALA A 322 28.03 -6.76 9.38
CA ALA A 322 28.27 -7.98 10.15
C ALA A 322 27.85 -7.87 11.62
N SER A 323 27.93 -6.67 12.21
CA SER A 323 27.61 -6.45 13.62
C SER A 323 26.10 -6.51 13.88
N PRO A 324 25.60 -7.38 14.80
CA PRO A 324 24.19 -7.45 15.16
C PRO A 324 23.62 -6.10 15.62
N VAL A 325 24.37 -5.36 16.46
CA VAL A 325 23.93 -4.06 16.98
C VAL A 325 23.76 -3.03 15.86
N LEU A 326 24.73 -2.95 14.94
CA LEU A 326 24.63 -2.05 13.79
C LEU A 326 23.48 -2.46 12.86
N LEU A 327 23.25 -3.76 12.68
CA LEU A 327 22.14 -4.28 11.89
C LEU A 327 20.80 -3.86 12.50
N LEU A 328 20.66 -3.93 13.83
CA LEU A 328 19.46 -3.51 14.55
C LEU A 328 19.18 -2.01 14.36
N VAL A 329 20.23 -1.17 14.48
CA VAL A 329 20.10 0.30 14.34
C VAL A 329 19.85 0.69 12.88
N PHE A 330 20.47 0.00 11.92
CA PHE A 330 20.35 0.34 10.51
C PHE A 330 19.07 -0.21 9.85
N GLY A 331 18.46 -1.26 10.41
CA GLY A 331 17.21 -1.85 9.93
C GLY A 331 16.07 -0.84 9.80
N PRO A 332 15.77 -0.02 10.83
CA PRO A 332 14.81 1.07 10.74
C PRO A 332 15.08 2.08 9.62
N ILE A 333 16.36 2.35 9.30
CA ILE A 333 16.73 3.27 8.22
C ILE A 333 16.38 2.67 6.86
N VAL A 334 16.66 1.39 6.66
CA VAL A 334 16.25 0.66 5.44
C VAL A 334 14.74 0.63 5.30
N ALA A 335 14.04 0.36 6.40
CA ALA A 335 12.58 0.36 6.40
C ALA A 335 12.00 1.75 6.15
N LEU A 336 12.59 2.81 6.74
CA LEU A 336 12.17 4.19 6.53
C LEU A 336 12.15 4.56 5.05
N PHE A 337 13.25 4.33 4.34
CA PHE A 337 13.34 4.68 2.92
C PHE A 337 12.62 3.65 2.05
N GLY A 338 12.76 2.36 2.35
CA GLY A 338 12.18 1.27 1.58
C GLY A 338 10.66 1.16 1.63
N THR A 339 9.99 1.90 2.53
CA THR A 339 8.51 1.89 2.66
C THR A 339 7.86 3.25 2.52
N GLY A 340 8.54 4.32 2.96
CA GLY A 340 7.92 5.65 3.09
C GLY A 340 7.31 6.19 1.80
N PHE A 341 7.85 5.82 0.64
CA PHE A 341 7.36 6.25 -0.68
C PHE A 341 5.91 5.83 -0.97
N TYR A 342 5.39 4.79 -0.30
CA TYR A 342 3.97 4.40 -0.46
C TYR A 342 3.00 5.55 -0.16
N SER A 343 3.36 6.45 0.76
CA SER A 343 2.56 7.64 1.08
C SER A 343 2.43 8.62 -0.09
N GLY A 344 3.34 8.55 -1.04
CA GLY A 344 3.39 9.45 -2.19
C GLY A 344 2.50 9.04 -3.36
N PHE A 345 2.13 7.76 -3.47
CA PHE A 345 1.43 7.28 -4.66
C PHE A 345 0.07 7.96 -4.85
N ALA A 346 -0.80 7.93 -3.84
CA ALA A 346 -2.15 8.46 -3.99
C ALA A 346 -2.20 9.97 -4.26
N PRO A 347 -1.47 10.86 -3.56
CA PRO A 347 -1.42 12.27 -3.89
C PRO A 347 -0.92 12.54 -5.30
N THR A 348 0.14 11.83 -5.70
CA THR A 348 0.73 11.99 -7.04
C THR A 348 -0.24 11.57 -8.13
N PHE A 349 -0.86 10.41 -8.00
CA PHE A 349 -1.84 9.96 -9.00
C PHE A 349 -3.10 10.85 -9.02
N ALA A 350 -3.54 11.35 -7.85
CA ALA A 350 -4.65 12.30 -7.81
C ALA A 350 -4.35 13.59 -8.59
N GLU A 351 -3.09 14.04 -8.54
CA GLU A 351 -2.61 15.24 -9.24
C GLU A 351 -2.30 14.98 -10.73
N MET A 352 -2.13 13.71 -11.15
CA MET A 352 -1.83 13.33 -12.54
C MET A 352 -3.07 13.10 -13.41
N PHE A 353 -4.25 12.88 -12.81
CA PHE A 353 -5.45 12.47 -13.53
C PHE A 353 -6.68 13.31 -13.18
N PRO A 354 -7.57 13.61 -14.15
CA PRO A 354 -8.80 14.36 -13.89
C PRO A 354 -9.81 13.53 -13.10
N THR A 355 -10.76 14.21 -12.46
CA THR A 355 -11.72 13.64 -11.50
C THR A 355 -12.52 12.46 -12.08
N HIS A 356 -12.89 12.50 -13.36
CA HIS A 356 -13.74 11.50 -14.01
C HIS A 356 -13.06 10.13 -14.28
N VAL A 357 -11.71 10.05 -14.16
CA VAL A 357 -10.94 8.79 -14.30
C VAL A 357 -9.96 8.57 -13.14
N ARG A 358 -9.96 9.46 -12.14
CA ARG A 358 -8.94 9.50 -11.08
C ARG A 358 -8.89 8.22 -10.25
N ALA A 359 -10.04 7.78 -9.73
CA ALA A 359 -10.06 6.59 -8.90
C ALA A 359 -9.72 5.33 -9.69
N THR A 360 -10.15 5.25 -10.96
CA THR A 360 -9.75 4.18 -11.87
C THR A 360 -8.25 4.18 -12.10
N ALA A 361 -7.65 5.35 -12.38
CA ALA A 361 -6.21 5.48 -12.60
C ALA A 361 -5.41 5.08 -11.35
N GLN A 362 -5.79 5.61 -10.19
CA GLN A 362 -5.16 5.28 -8.91
C GLN A 362 -5.22 3.78 -8.64
N GLY A 363 -6.42 3.20 -8.76
CA GLY A 363 -6.65 1.78 -8.53
C GLY A 363 -5.90 0.88 -9.50
N PHE A 364 -5.95 1.19 -10.78
CA PHE A 364 -5.28 0.43 -11.82
C PHE A 364 -3.75 0.48 -11.65
N ILE A 365 -3.17 1.65 -11.53
CA ILE A 365 -1.71 1.83 -11.44
C ILE A 365 -1.16 1.16 -10.18
N TYR A 366 -1.75 1.44 -9.02
CA TYR A 366 -1.27 0.90 -7.75
C TYR A 366 -1.37 -0.62 -7.68
N ASN A 367 -2.55 -1.17 -7.98
CA ASN A 367 -2.78 -2.60 -7.80
C ASN A 367 -2.14 -3.44 -8.93
N THR A 368 -2.00 -2.92 -10.15
CA THR A 368 -1.21 -3.59 -11.20
C THR A 368 0.27 -3.60 -10.84
N GLY A 369 0.81 -2.50 -10.29
CA GLY A 369 2.16 -2.48 -9.72
C GLY A 369 2.33 -3.50 -8.61
N ARG A 370 1.36 -3.61 -7.70
CA ARG A 370 1.32 -4.61 -6.62
C ARG A 370 1.28 -6.05 -7.14
N ALA A 371 0.43 -6.33 -8.13
CA ALA A 371 0.37 -7.65 -8.76
C ALA A 371 1.68 -8.03 -9.46
N THR A 372 2.29 -7.08 -10.19
CA THR A 372 3.60 -7.28 -10.84
C THR A 372 4.68 -7.62 -9.81
N SER A 373 4.64 -6.98 -8.64
CA SER A 373 5.63 -7.20 -7.58
C SER A 373 5.56 -8.59 -6.93
N ALA A 374 4.50 -9.36 -7.14
CA ALA A 374 4.42 -10.75 -6.69
C ALA A 374 5.52 -11.64 -7.32
N LEU A 375 6.11 -11.23 -8.44
CA LEU A 375 7.23 -11.93 -9.08
C LEU A 375 8.58 -11.69 -8.38
N ALA A 376 8.73 -10.58 -7.63
CA ALA A 376 10.02 -10.19 -7.07
C ALA A 376 10.53 -11.15 -5.97
N PRO A 377 9.71 -11.63 -5.01
CA PRO A 377 10.17 -12.63 -4.05
C PRO A 377 10.65 -13.92 -4.71
N ALA A 378 9.97 -14.37 -5.77
CA ALA A 378 10.38 -15.55 -6.53
C ALA A 378 11.75 -15.33 -7.22
N ALA A 379 11.98 -14.16 -7.81
CA ALA A 379 13.26 -13.81 -8.42
C ALA A 379 14.40 -13.79 -7.38
N VAL A 380 14.16 -13.20 -6.19
CA VAL A 380 15.13 -13.23 -5.08
C VAL A 380 15.41 -14.67 -4.63
N GLY A 381 14.38 -15.52 -4.52
CA GLY A 381 14.52 -16.93 -4.19
C GLY A 381 15.37 -17.71 -5.19
N LEU A 382 15.19 -17.47 -6.49
CA LEU A 382 16.00 -18.08 -7.55
C LEU A 382 17.46 -17.61 -7.49
N LEU A 383 17.70 -16.32 -7.31
CA LEU A 383 19.04 -15.75 -7.17
C LEU A 383 19.77 -16.31 -5.94
N SER A 384 19.05 -16.54 -4.83
CA SER A 384 19.63 -17.08 -3.60
C SER A 384 20.06 -18.55 -3.73
N ARG A 385 19.53 -19.32 -4.68
CA ARG A 385 19.95 -20.71 -4.95
C ARG A 385 21.35 -20.79 -5.57
N ASN A 386 21.71 -19.80 -6.40
CA ASN A 386 22.98 -19.75 -7.11
C ASN A 386 24.03 -18.84 -6.43
N GLY A 387 23.65 -18.22 -5.31
CA GLY A 387 24.49 -17.30 -4.55
C GLY A 387 24.12 -17.29 -3.07
N SER A 388 24.42 -16.18 -2.38
CA SER A 388 24.01 -16.01 -0.99
C SER A 388 22.68 -15.27 -0.90
N VAL A 389 21.94 -15.48 0.21
CA VAL A 389 20.71 -14.71 0.50
C VAL A 389 21.01 -13.21 0.59
N ALA A 390 22.17 -12.82 1.15
CA ALA A 390 22.62 -11.43 1.21
C ALA A 390 22.78 -10.80 -0.18
N THR A 391 23.42 -11.52 -1.11
CA THR A 391 23.61 -11.04 -2.49
C THR A 391 22.27 -10.87 -3.22
N ALA A 392 21.37 -11.85 -3.07
CA ALA A 392 20.04 -11.79 -3.67
C ALA A 392 19.20 -10.62 -3.12
N LEU A 393 19.28 -10.35 -1.80
CA LEU A 393 18.66 -9.18 -1.18
C LEU A 393 19.29 -7.88 -1.67
N GLY A 394 20.63 -7.81 -1.73
CA GLY A 394 21.34 -6.64 -2.25
C GLY A 394 20.91 -6.29 -3.68
N ALA A 395 20.62 -7.28 -4.52
CA ALA A 395 20.16 -7.08 -5.89
C ALA A 395 18.78 -6.36 -5.97
N THR A 396 17.97 -6.41 -4.90
CA THR A 396 16.69 -5.66 -4.86
C THR A 396 16.88 -4.15 -4.94
N ALA A 397 18.06 -3.63 -4.58
CA ALA A 397 18.45 -2.23 -4.77
C ALA A 397 18.33 -1.79 -6.24
N GLY A 398 18.53 -2.70 -7.19
CA GLY A 398 18.36 -2.43 -8.62
C GLY A 398 16.93 -2.00 -8.99
N PHE A 399 15.93 -2.54 -8.31
CA PHE A 399 14.54 -2.12 -8.52
C PHE A 399 14.28 -0.69 -8.01
N PHE A 400 14.85 -0.32 -6.86
CA PHE A 400 14.74 1.06 -6.36
C PHE A 400 15.50 2.03 -7.26
N LEU A 401 16.68 1.64 -7.77
CA LEU A 401 17.43 2.45 -8.73
C LEU A 401 16.64 2.60 -10.04
N LEU A 402 16.02 1.54 -10.55
CA LEU A 402 15.15 1.61 -11.72
C LEU A 402 13.97 2.56 -11.49
N ALA A 403 13.30 2.48 -10.32
CA ALA A 403 12.24 3.41 -9.95
C ALA A 403 12.75 4.87 -9.91
N ALA A 404 13.93 5.11 -9.34
CA ALA A 404 14.56 6.42 -9.31
C ALA A 404 14.84 6.96 -10.73
N LEU A 405 15.39 6.13 -11.62
CA LEU A 405 15.65 6.50 -13.01
C LEU A 405 14.36 6.84 -13.76
N ILE A 406 13.30 6.04 -13.60
CA ILE A 406 11.99 6.32 -14.21
C ILE A 406 11.44 7.66 -13.73
N VAL A 407 11.48 7.91 -12.42
CA VAL A 407 11.02 9.19 -11.84
C VAL A 407 11.89 10.34 -12.33
N PHE A 408 13.21 10.18 -12.39
CA PHE A 408 14.13 11.22 -12.83
C PHE A 408 13.91 11.63 -14.28
N PHE A 409 13.76 10.69 -15.19
CA PHE A 409 13.64 11.00 -16.61
C PHE A 409 12.22 11.31 -17.07
N PHE A 410 11.22 10.68 -16.48
CA PHE A 410 9.87 10.66 -17.04
C PHE A 410 8.80 11.31 -16.18
N MET A 411 8.97 11.39 -14.84
CA MET A 411 7.96 11.97 -13.98
C MET A 411 8.05 13.50 -13.98
N ARG A 412 6.91 14.17 -14.20
CA ARG A 412 6.77 15.62 -14.00
C ARG A 412 6.44 15.92 -12.55
N GLU A 413 6.84 17.11 -12.07
CA GLU A 413 6.42 17.58 -10.75
C GLU A 413 4.92 17.88 -10.74
N THR A 414 4.24 17.41 -9.71
CA THR A 414 2.78 17.56 -9.59
C THR A 414 2.35 18.38 -8.36
N ARG A 415 3.32 18.80 -7.52
CA ARG A 415 3.05 19.52 -6.28
C ARG A 415 2.14 20.73 -6.50
N GLY A 416 1.06 20.79 -5.71
CA GLY A 416 0.17 21.95 -5.68
C GLY A 416 -0.76 22.08 -6.89
N GLN A 417 -0.78 21.10 -7.78
CA GLN A 417 -1.75 21.10 -8.87
C GLN A 417 -3.17 20.99 -8.31
N ALA A 418 -4.04 21.88 -8.78
CA ALA A 418 -5.46 21.79 -8.47
C ALA A 418 -6.03 20.51 -9.07
N LEU A 419 -6.95 19.88 -8.35
CA LEU A 419 -7.70 18.75 -8.90
C LEU A 419 -8.75 19.29 -9.89
N VAL A 420 -8.74 18.74 -11.10
CA VAL A 420 -9.67 19.09 -12.19
C VAL A 420 -10.67 17.96 -12.38
#